data_be46d56c7c5f434bb51ac29c5346efae
#
_entry.id   be46d56c7c5f434bb51ac29c5346efae
#
_cell.length_a   1.000
_cell.length_b   1.000
_cell.length_c   1.000
_cell.angle_alpha   90.00
_cell.angle_beta   90.00
_cell.angle_gamma   90.00
#
_symmetry.space_group_name_H-M   'P 1'
#
loop_
_entity.id
_entity.type
_entity.pdbx_description
1 polymer ?
#
loop_
_entity_poly.entity_id
_entity_poly.type
_entity_poly.pdbx_seq_one_letter_code
_entity_poly.pdbx_strand_id
1 'polypeptide(L)'
;GHFIGSPGMNILSCQINNGSVAINGTKIETSNSKIGTSNFSKIELGIRPEFISFDKKGLPVKILNVSNTGKNKIIETESDGGKIKLIIKAKEKVPEGSAFLTFKKDYTYVYGDDWIVEK
;
A
#
# COMPACT_ATOMS: atom_id res chain seq x y z
N GLY A 1 2.14 -2.75 -20.25
CA GLY A 1 1.85 -2.49 -18.85
C GLY A 1 0.49 -1.85 -18.66
N HIS A 2 0.10 -1.70 -17.45
CA HIS A 2 -1.17 -1.05 -17.12
C HIS A 2 -0.91 0.33 -16.57
N PHE A 3 -1.72 1.27 -17.01
CA PHE A 3 -1.62 2.64 -16.54
C PHE A 3 -2.14 2.70 -15.11
N ILE A 4 -1.41 3.42 -14.24
CA ILE A 4 -1.81 3.63 -12.86
C ILE A 4 -2.96 4.64 -12.81
N GLY A 5 -3.85 4.53 -11.83
CA GLY A 5 -4.96 5.46 -11.66
C GLY A 5 -6.32 4.82 -11.64
N SER A 6 -6.38 3.50 -11.43
CA SER A 6 -7.66 2.83 -11.20
C SER A 6 -8.40 3.48 -10.05
N PRO A 7 -9.71 3.78 -10.20
CA PRO A 7 -10.47 4.36 -9.10
C PRO A 7 -10.41 3.49 -7.84
N GLY A 8 -10.22 4.12 -6.70
CA GLY A 8 -10.18 3.44 -5.41
C GLY A 8 -8.87 2.80 -5.04
N MET A 9 -7.89 2.81 -5.93
CA MET A 9 -6.58 2.24 -5.63
C MET A 9 -5.75 3.20 -4.79
N ASN A 10 -5.08 2.66 -3.77
CA ASN A 10 -4.08 3.43 -3.02
C ASN A 10 -2.81 3.55 -3.85
N ILE A 11 -2.29 4.76 -3.94
CA ILE A 11 -1.05 5.04 -4.65
C ILE A 11 -0.07 5.62 -3.65
N LEU A 12 1.07 4.97 -3.47
CA LEU A 12 2.04 5.34 -2.43
C LEU A 12 3.41 5.56 -3.04
N SER A 13 4.05 6.66 -2.65
CA SER A 13 5.45 6.88 -3.02
C SER A 13 6.33 5.86 -2.34
N CYS A 14 7.29 5.31 -3.07
CA CYS A 14 8.20 4.31 -2.52
C CYS A 14 9.59 4.45 -3.14
N GLN A 15 10.53 3.68 -2.61
CA GLN A 15 11.91 3.66 -3.07
C GLN A 15 12.30 2.23 -3.43
N ILE A 16 13.31 2.09 -4.27
CA ILE A 16 13.89 0.79 -4.59
C ILE A 16 15.25 0.72 -3.91
N ASN A 17 15.40 -0.25 -2.99
CA ASN A 17 16.64 -0.48 -2.27
C ASN A 17 17.07 -1.92 -2.50
N ASN A 18 18.22 -2.11 -3.15
CA ASN A 18 18.77 -3.45 -3.42
C ASN A 18 17.79 -4.36 -4.13
N GLY A 19 17.06 -3.81 -5.12
CA GLY A 19 16.10 -4.57 -5.89
C GLY A 19 14.75 -4.82 -5.21
N SER A 20 14.57 -4.27 -4.01
CA SER A 20 13.32 -4.40 -3.26
C SER A 20 12.66 -3.05 -3.08
N VAL A 21 11.33 -3.07 -2.98
CA VAL A 21 10.56 -1.86 -2.74
C VAL A 21 10.48 -1.59 -1.25
N ALA A 22 10.61 -0.33 -0.87
CA ALA A 22 10.51 0.10 0.52
C ALA A 22 9.81 1.44 0.62
N ILE A 23 9.12 1.65 1.74
CA ILE A 23 8.57 2.94 2.11
C ILE A 23 9.26 3.35 3.41
N ASN A 24 10.10 4.35 3.33
CA ASN A 24 10.88 4.86 4.46
C ASN A 24 11.53 3.73 5.28
N GLY A 25 12.22 2.82 4.60
CA GLY A 25 12.93 1.73 5.24
C GLY A 25 12.12 0.47 5.50
N THR A 26 10.81 0.52 5.35
CA THR A 26 9.97 -0.67 5.50
C THR A 26 9.85 -1.39 4.16
N LYS A 27 10.35 -2.62 4.11
CA LYS A 27 10.29 -3.41 2.89
C LYS A 27 8.84 -3.85 2.61
N ILE A 28 8.41 -3.70 1.36
CA ILE A 28 7.09 -4.11 0.90
C ILE A 28 7.27 -5.17 -0.18
N GLU A 29 6.67 -6.34 -0.01
CA GLU A 29 6.69 -7.36 -1.03
C GLU A 29 5.65 -7.06 -2.10
N THR A 30 6.01 -7.31 -3.36
CA THR A 30 5.16 -6.95 -4.50
C THR A 30 4.99 -8.12 -5.44
N SER A 31 3.93 -8.06 -6.25
CA SER A 31 3.63 -9.08 -7.23
C SER A 31 4.66 -9.11 -8.37
N ASN A 32 5.04 -7.92 -8.85
CA ASN A 32 6.07 -7.81 -9.87
C ASN A 32 7.45 -7.81 -9.19
N SER A 33 8.02 -9.00 -9.06
CA SER A 33 9.20 -9.24 -8.22
C SER A 33 10.51 -8.72 -8.77
N LYS A 34 10.61 -8.52 -10.08
CA LYS A 34 11.84 -8.03 -10.69
C LYS A 34 11.73 -6.54 -10.98
N ILE A 35 12.21 -5.75 -10.05
CA ILE A 35 12.15 -4.30 -10.16
C ILE A 35 13.41 -3.83 -10.83
N GLY A 36 14.19 -4.39 -11.39
CA GLY A 36 15.31 -4.06 -12.22
C GLY A 36 16.05 -2.78 -11.85
N THR A 37 16.89 -2.37 -12.77
CA THR A 37 17.73 -1.20 -12.63
C THR A 37 17.26 -0.04 -13.50
N SER A 38 16.00 -0.09 -13.94
CA SER A 38 15.44 0.95 -14.79
C SER A 38 15.41 2.29 -14.06
N ASN A 39 15.71 3.34 -14.79
CA ASN A 39 15.69 4.69 -14.26
C ASN A 39 14.31 5.28 -14.43
N PHE A 40 13.55 5.29 -13.37
CA PHE A 40 12.25 5.95 -13.35
C PHE A 40 12.36 7.26 -12.60
N SER A 41 11.64 8.27 -13.05
CA SER A 41 11.57 9.56 -12.34
C SER A 41 10.73 9.40 -11.08
N LYS A 42 9.77 8.49 -11.10
CA LYS A 42 8.83 8.30 -10.02
C LYS A 42 8.52 6.82 -9.85
N ILE A 43 8.61 6.34 -8.62
CA ILE A 43 8.28 4.94 -8.29
C ILE A 43 7.14 4.97 -7.29
N GLU A 44 6.09 4.22 -7.58
CA GLU A 44 4.91 4.16 -6.73
C GLU A 44 4.41 2.74 -6.57
N LEU A 45 3.75 2.48 -5.44
CA LEU A 45 3.01 1.26 -5.19
C LEU A 45 1.54 1.50 -5.44
N GLY A 46 0.86 0.50 -5.99
CA GLY A 46 -0.60 0.52 -6.11
C GLY A 46 -1.19 -0.70 -5.46
N ILE A 47 -2.19 -0.52 -4.63
CA ILE A 47 -2.92 -1.60 -3.98
C ILE A 47 -4.33 -1.16 -3.63
N ARG A 48 -5.29 -2.06 -3.83
CA ARG A 48 -6.68 -1.77 -3.48
C ARG A 48 -6.91 -1.92 -1.98
N PRO A 49 -7.85 -1.17 -1.41
CA PRO A 49 -8.08 -1.14 0.04
C PRO A 49 -8.40 -2.51 0.66
N GLU A 50 -9.07 -3.38 -0.07
CA GLU A 50 -9.48 -4.68 0.47
C GLU A 50 -8.33 -5.68 0.63
N PHE A 51 -7.16 -5.36 0.08
CA PHE A 51 -5.98 -6.24 0.18
C PHE A 51 -4.97 -5.77 1.21
N ILE A 52 -5.39 -4.87 2.08
CA ILE A 52 -4.56 -4.32 3.16
C ILE A 52 -5.15 -4.78 4.50
N SER A 53 -4.28 -5.16 5.44
CA SER A 53 -4.71 -5.62 6.76
C SER A 53 -3.87 -4.99 7.86
N PHE A 54 -4.43 -4.90 9.06
CA PHE A 54 -3.66 -4.57 10.25
C PHE A 54 -2.84 -5.79 10.68
N ASP A 55 -1.65 -5.54 11.19
CA ASP A 55 -0.77 -6.60 11.66
C ASP A 55 0.05 -6.09 12.84
N LYS A 56 0.82 -6.98 13.45
CA LYS A 56 1.70 -6.64 14.56
C LYS A 56 2.97 -5.94 14.10
N LYS A 57 3.31 -6.09 12.83
CA LYS A 57 4.46 -5.43 12.22
C LYS A 57 4.14 -5.15 10.75
N GLY A 58 4.88 -4.28 10.14
CA GLY A 58 4.67 -3.88 8.76
C GLY A 58 4.93 -2.40 8.59
N LEU A 59 4.16 -1.77 7.70
CA LEU A 59 4.30 -0.34 7.45
C LEU A 59 3.61 0.45 8.57
N PRO A 60 4.36 1.30 9.30
CA PRO A 60 3.73 2.09 10.37
C PRO A 60 2.85 3.17 9.80
N VAL A 61 1.67 3.32 10.38
CA VAL A 61 0.69 4.32 9.96
C VAL A 61 0.02 4.95 11.17
N LYS A 62 -0.56 6.12 10.94
CA LYS A 62 -1.38 6.82 11.91
C LYS A 62 -2.84 6.69 11.47
N ILE A 63 -3.72 6.34 12.39
CA ILE A 63 -5.15 6.24 12.09
C ILE A 63 -5.73 7.65 12.07
N LEU A 64 -6.36 8.02 10.96
CA LEU A 64 -6.96 9.34 10.79
C LEU A 64 -8.47 9.32 10.98
N ASN A 65 -9.13 8.31 10.44
CA ASN A 65 -10.59 8.26 10.45
C ASN A 65 -11.08 6.82 10.27
N VAL A 66 -12.22 6.52 10.89
CA VAL A 66 -12.88 5.21 10.76
C VAL A 66 -14.34 5.45 10.44
N SER A 67 -14.82 4.85 9.35
CA SER A 67 -16.23 4.93 8.94
C SER A 67 -16.82 3.52 8.94
N ASN A 68 -17.96 3.34 9.57
CA ASN A 68 -18.66 2.05 9.60
C ASN A 68 -19.77 2.09 8.57
N THR A 69 -19.74 1.16 7.61
CA THR A 69 -20.73 1.09 6.53
C THR A 69 -21.73 -0.03 6.71
N GLY A 70 -21.75 -0.64 7.90
CA GLY A 70 -22.61 -1.80 8.19
C GLY A 70 -21.88 -3.12 8.07
N LYS A 71 -21.50 -3.50 6.88
CA LYS A 71 -20.75 -4.75 6.65
C LYS A 71 -19.25 -4.57 6.82
N ASN A 72 -18.76 -3.38 6.59
CA ASN A 72 -17.33 -3.08 6.58
C ASN A 72 -17.02 -1.83 7.37
N LYS A 73 -15.74 -1.67 7.67
CA LYS A 73 -15.18 -0.42 8.15
C LYS A 73 -14.19 0.09 7.12
N ILE A 74 -14.27 1.37 6.81
CA ILE A 74 -13.30 2.03 5.93
C ILE A 74 -12.41 2.86 6.83
N ILE A 75 -11.11 2.58 6.80
CA ILE A 75 -10.16 3.24 7.68
C ILE A 75 -9.21 4.08 6.82
N GLU A 76 -9.09 5.35 7.17
CA GLU A 76 -8.14 6.25 6.55
C GLU A 76 -6.93 6.39 7.45
N THR A 77 -5.74 6.22 6.87
CA THR A 77 -4.49 6.28 7.61
C THR A 77 -3.48 7.15 6.88
N GLU A 78 -2.42 7.47 7.57
CA GLU A 78 -1.29 8.22 7.01
C GLU A 78 -0.01 7.46 7.24
N SER A 79 0.79 7.31 6.17
CA SER A 79 2.12 6.72 6.23
C SER A 79 3.14 7.69 5.66
N ASP A 80 4.42 7.33 5.73
CA ASP A 80 5.47 8.13 5.11
C ASP A 80 5.41 8.11 3.57
N GLY A 81 4.69 7.16 3.00
CA GLY A 81 4.48 7.09 1.55
C GLY A 81 3.20 7.78 1.09
N GLY A 82 2.41 8.30 2.03
CA GLY A 82 1.15 8.97 1.74
C GLY A 82 -0.01 8.38 2.49
N LYS A 83 -1.21 8.85 2.16
CA LYS A 83 -2.43 8.38 2.79
C LYS A 83 -2.81 7.02 2.25
N ILE A 84 -3.32 6.17 3.14
CA ILE A 84 -3.74 4.81 2.80
C ILE A 84 -5.13 4.58 3.33
N LYS A 85 -6.01 4.10 2.45
CA LYS A 85 -7.35 3.69 2.81
C LYS A 85 -7.41 2.17 2.79
N LEU A 86 -7.95 1.55 3.85
CA LEU A 86 -8.18 0.12 3.86
C LEU A 86 -9.61 -0.19 4.25
N ILE A 87 -10.07 -1.35 3.81
CA ILE A 87 -11.42 -1.84 4.08
C ILE A 87 -11.30 -3.16 4.82
N ILE A 88 -11.90 -3.22 6.00
CA ILE A 88 -11.92 -4.43 6.82
C ILE A 88 -13.36 -4.77 7.17
N LYS A 89 -13.59 -5.96 7.69
CA LYS A 89 -14.92 -6.36 8.13
C LYS A 89 -15.33 -5.56 9.36
N ALA A 90 -16.62 -5.25 9.46
CA ALA A 90 -17.12 -4.40 10.55
C ALA A 90 -16.81 -4.96 11.94
N LYS A 91 -16.73 -6.28 12.07
CA LYS A 91 -16.44 -6.94 13.34
C LYS A 91 -14.98 -6.89 13.77
N GLU A 92 -14.08 -6.54 12.85
CA GLU A 92 -12.66 -6.45 13.17
C GLU A 92 -12.38 -5.20 14.00
N LYS A 93 -11.46 -5.35 14.96
CA LYS A 93 -11.07 -4.23 15.81
C LYS A 93 -10.08 -3.34 15.09
N VAL A 94 -10.20 -2.03 15.31
CA VAL A 94 -9.29 -1.03 14.78
C VAL A 94 -8.35 -0.59 15.89
N PRO A 95 -7.03 -0.68 15.69
CA PRO A 95 -6.08 -0.15 16.69
C PRO A 95 -6.28 1.34 16.90
N GLU A 96 -5.97 1.82 18.09
CA GLU A 96 -6.08 3.23 18.40
C GLU A 96 -4.80 3.97 18.07
N GLY A 97 -4.93 5.14 17.43
CA GLY A 97 -3.84 6.06 17.19
C GLY A 97 -2.90 5.63 16.08
N SER A 98 -2.13 4.58 16.32
CA SER A 98 -1.16 4.09 15.34
C SER A 98 -1.26 2.58 15.17
N ALA A 99 -0.78 2.09 14.04
CA ALA A 99 -0.89 0.68 13.69
C ALA A 99 0.18 0.33 12.66
N PHE A 100 0.26 -0.96 12.33
CA PHE A 100 1.09 -1.45 11.24
C PHE A 100 0.19 -2.09 10.19
N LEU A 101 0.52 -1.89 8.92
CA LEU A 101 -0.23 -2.46 7.81
C LEU A 101 0.62 -3.47 7.07
N THR A 102 -0.03 -4.55 6.61
CA THR A 102 0.57 -5.48 5.66
C THR A 102 -0.25 -5.48 4.39
N PHE A 103 0.44 -5.64 3.28
CA PHE A 103 -0.16 -5.63 1.95
C PHE A 103 -0.10 -7.05 1.38
N LYS A 104 -1.19 -7.50 0.79
CA LYS A 104 -1.21 -8.81 0.16
C LYS A 104 -0.31 -8.76 -1.07
N LYS A 105 0.75 -9.54 -1.04
CA LYS A 105 1.82 -9.49 -2.05
C LYS A 105 1.30 -9.57 -3.48
N ASP A 106 0.42 -10.52 -3.74
CA ASP A 106 -0.06 -10.78 -5.10
C ASP A 106 -0.90 -9.65 -5.68
N TYR A 107 -1.33 -8.72 -4.82
CA TYR A 107 -2.17 -7.59 -5.23
C TYR A 107 -1.48 -6.25 -5.03
N THR A 108 -0.17 -6.29 -4.78
CA THR A 108 0.65 -5.09 -4.59
C THR A 108 1.56 -4.94 -5.81
N TYR A 109 1.38 -3.84 -6.56
CA TYR A 109 2.09 -3.63 -7.80
C TYR A 109 2.96 -2.40 -7.74
N VAL A 110 4.10 -2.46 -8.44
CA VAL A 110 5.01 -1.33 -8.56
C VAL A 110 4.79 -0.66 -9.91
N TYR A 111 4.74 0.65 -9.89
CA TYR A 111 4.59 1.49 -11.08
C TYR A 111 5.79 2.43 -11.19
N GLY A 112 6.40 2.47 -12.36
CA GLY A 112 7.45 3.42 -12.69
C GLY A 112 6.90 4.41 -13.69
N ASP A 113 6.92 5.70 -13.34
CA ASP A 113 6.42 6.77 -14.19
C ASP A 113 4.99 6.51 -14.69
N ASP A 114 4.10 6.08 -13.76
CA ASP A 114 2.68 5.82 -13.96
C ASP A 114 2.36 4.56 -14.78
N TRP A 115 3.37 3.72 -15.07
CA TRP A 115 3.15 2.45 -15.75
C TRP A 115 3.61 1.29 -14.88
N ILE A 116 2.89 0.17 -14.97
CA ILE A 116 3.28 -1.02 -14.19
C ILE A 116 4.67 -1.48 -14.63
N VAL A 117 5.48 -1.85 -13.67
CA VAL A 117 6.82 -2.36 -13.95
C VAL A 117 6.72 -3.81 -14.40
N GLU A 118 7.18 -4.08 -15.60
CA GLU A 118 7.17 -5.43 -16.16
C GLU A 118 8.26 -6.28 -15.54
N LYS A 119 8.00 -7.57 -15.46
CA LYS A 119 8.99 -8.51 -14.96
C LYS A 119 10.10 -8.74 -15.99
#